data_36ae6d21400ae354fff29402f56a474e
#
_entry.id   36ae6d21400ae354fff29402f56a474e
#
_cell.length_a   1.000
_cell.length_b   1.000
_cell.length_c   1.000
_cell.angle_alpha   90.00
_cell.angle_beta   90.00
_cell.angle_gamma   90.00
#
_symmetry.space_group_name_H-M   'P 1'
#
loop_
_entity.id
_entity.type
_entity.pdbx_description
1 polymer ?
#
loop_
_entity_poly.entity_id
_entity_poly.type
_entity_poly.pdbx_seq_one_letter_code
_entity_poly.pdbx_strand_id
1 'polypeptide(L)'
;MIEPKTNRFRLIWLVSMLALTGAAIAAPQVGYAYPAGGQQGTTFRVEVGGQSLRNVDGVRVSGEGVQAAVVEYVWAMDNQELRDTERFLRNLVMRRWVARVKDEATKKTDEPPIPDHPWLRGLDEMSPNRLNELRTRLFDPKKQPNAQLAEKVVIEVTVAADATPGDRELRLLGPSGLSNPLCFQVGELPEACEQEFAGGAAGRV
;
A
#
# COMPACT_ATOMS: atom_id res chain seq x y z
N MET A 1 -63.16 -22.44 -21.70
CA MET A 1 -61.96 -22.88 -20.98
C MET A 1 -60.76 -22.18 -21.62
N ILE A 2 -60.34 -21.06 -21.05
CA ILE A 2 -59.32 -20.17 -21.64
C ILE A 2 -58.08 -20.35 -20.75
N GLU A 3 -57.04 -20.97 -21.28
CA GLU A 3 -55.76 -21.12 -20.58
C GLU A 3 -54.90 -19.83 -20.63
N PRO A 4 -54.27 -19.41 -19.54
CA PRO A 4 -53.44 -18.23 -19.51
C PRO A 4 -52.04 -18.54 -20.03
N LYS A 5 -51.72 -18.23 -21.27
CA LYS A 5 -50.39 -18.37 -21.90
C LYS A 5 -49.43 -17.22 -21.60
N THR A 6 -49.73 -16.34 -20.66
CA THR A 6 -48.99 -15.06 -20.52
C THR A 6 -47.87 -15.04 -19.49
N ASN A 7 -47.64 -16.11 -18.67
CA ASN A 7 -46.67 -16.05 -17.58
C ASN A 7 -45.24 -16.47 -17.97
N ARG A 8 -45.07 -17.25 -19.05
CA ARG A 8 -43.71 -17.74 -19.43
C ARG A 8 -42.86 -16.65 -20.06
N PHE A 9 -43.45 -15.75 -20.84
CA PHE A 9 -42.70 -14.64 -21.45
C PHE A 9 -42.26 -13.59 -20.42
N ARG A 10 -43.07 -13.28 -19.42
CA ARG A 10 -42.71 -12.34 -18.35
C ARG A 10 -41.58 -12.88 -17.46
N LEU A 11 -41.55 -14.19 -17.23
CA LEU A 11 -40.47 -14.81 -16.43
C LEU A 11 -39.14 -14.80 -17.17
N ILE A 12 -39.14 -15.02 -18.48
CA ILE A 12 -37.93 -14.99 -19.33
C ILE A 12 -37.35 -13.55 -19.36
N TRP A 13 -38.15 -12.53 -19.44
CA TRP A 13 -37.70 -11.13 -19.38
C TRP A 13 -37.15 -10.73 -18.03
N LEU A 14 -37.71 -11.19 -16.92
CA LEU A 14 -37.21 -10.97 -15.57
C LEU A 14 -35.86 -11.68 -15.32
N VAL A 15 -35.70 -12.88 -15.80
CA VAL A 15 -34.44 -13.65 -15.67
C VAL A 15 -33.34 -13.04 -16.58
N SER A 16 -33.69 -12.55 -17.76
CA SER A 16 -32.74 -11.88 -18.66
C SER A 16 -32.25 -10.53 -18.12
N MET A 17 -33.06 -9.82 -17.34
CA MET A 17 -32.66 -8.55 -16.71
C MET A 17 -31.76 -8.72 -15.48
N LEU A 18 -31.85 -9.87 -14.81
CA LEU A 18 -31.01 -10.20 -13.65
C LEU A 18 -29.61 -10.67 -14.04
N ALA A 19 -29.41 -11.12 -15.28
CA ALA A 19 -28.12 -11.61 -15.77
C ALA A 19 -27.14 -10.50 -16.21
N LEU A 20 -27.55 -9.23 -16.22
CA LEU A 20 -26.70 -8.09 -16.61
C LEU A 20 -26.09 -7.31 -15.43
N THR A 21 -26.16 -7.83 -14.21
CA THR A 21 -25.38 -7.26 -13.08
C THR A 21 -23.92 -7.69 -13.21
N GLY A 22 -23.21 -7.11 -14.16
CA GLY A 22 -21.75 -7.16 -14.17
C GLY A 22 -21.24 -6.60 -12.85
N ALA A 23 -20.34 -7.32 -12.19
CA ALA A 23 -19.68 -6.79 -11.01
C ALA A 23 -19.03 -5.45 -11.36
N ALA A 24 -19.56 -4.37 -10.86
CA ALA A 24 -18.96 -3.05 -11.02
C ALA A 24 -17.64 -3.04 -10.22
N ILE A 25 -16.52 -3.09 -10.91
CA ILE A 25 -15.21 -2.92 -10.29
C ILE A 25 -15.09 -1.44 -9.95
N ALA A 26 -14.91 -1.11 -8.67
CA ALA A 26 -14.76 0.27 -8.23
C ALA A 26 -13.48 0.89 -8.83
N ALA A 27 -13.57 2.14 -9.28
CA ALA A 27 -12.41 2.89 -9.72
C ALA A 27 -11.45 3.14 -8.55
N PRO A 28 -10.13 3.18 -8.79
CA PRO A 28 -9.15 3.49 -7.76
C PRO A 28 -9.46 4.83 -7.11
N GLN A 29 -9.36 4.91 -5.79
CA GLN A 29 -9.52 6.14 -5.02
C GLN A 29 -8.24 6.38 -4.25
N VAL A 30 -7.60 7.53 -4.50
CA VAL A 30 -6.32 7.90 -3.88
C VAL A 30 -6.55 9.00 -2.85
N GLY A 31 -5.93 8.87 -1.69
CA GLY A 31 -6.06 9.79 -0.59
C GLY A 31 -4.82 10.62 -0.32
N TYR A 32 -3.63 10.08 -0.61
CA TYR A 32 -2.37 10.80 -0.47
C TYR A 32 -1.28 10.25 -1.39
N ALA A 33 -0.26 11.08 -1.63
CA ALA A 33 1.04 10.68 -2.19
C ALA A 33 2.16 11.19 -1.28
N TYR A 34 3.19 10.39 -1.05
CA TYR A 34 4.33 10.79 -0.23
C TYR A 34 5.66 10.24 -0.80
N PRO A 35 6.63 11.09 -1.13
CA PRO A 35 6.52 12.56 -1.18
C PRO A 35 5.48 13.01 -2.23
N ALA A 36 4.90 14.20 -2.03
CA ALA A 36 3.90 14.78 -2.92
C ALA A 36 4.50 15.57 -4.09
N GLY A 37 5.80 15.41 -4.31
CA GLY A 37 6.54 16.11 -5.36
C GLY A 37 8.00 15.67 -5.41
N GLY A 38 8.78 16.33 -6.25
CA GLY A 38 10.21 16.06 -6.36
C GLY A 38 10.97 17.06 -7.20
N GLN A 39 12.30 17.02 -7.05
CA GLN A 39 13.21 17.90 -7.75
C GLN A 39 13.41 17.48 -9.21
N GLN A 40 13.58 18.46 -10.09
CA GLN A 40 14.04 18.26 -11.46
C GLN A 40 15.33 17.43 -11.51
N GLY A 41 15.47 16.56 -12.53
CA GLY A 41 16.64 15.73 -12.74
C GLY A 41 16.77 14.56 -11.74
N THR A 42 15.73 14.23 -10.96
CA THR A 42 15.79 13.14 -9.97
C THR A 42 14.83 12.01 -10.29
N THR A 43 15.19 10.81 -9.80
CA THR A 43 14.32 9.63 -9.79
C THR A 43 14.14 9.18 -8.33
N PHE A 44 12.91 8.96 -7.90
CA PHE A 44 12.59 8.61 -6.54
C PHE A 44 11.29 7.81 -6.47
N ARG A 45 11.05 7.20 -5.30
CA ARG A 45 9.83 6.44 -5.05
C ARG A 45 8.82 7.27 -4.31
N VAL A 46 7.56 7.12 -4.71
CA VAL A 46 6.40 7.77 -4.08
C VAL A 46 5.44 6.68 -3.62
N GLU A 47 5.04 6.74 -2.37
CA GLU A 47 3.97 5.93 -1.81
C GLU A 47 2.63 6.62 -2.05
N VAL A 48 1.71 5.95 -2.72
CA VAL A 48 0.34 6.44 -2.95
C VAL A 48 -0.61 5.55 -2.16
N GLY A 49 -1.33 6.13 -1.21
CA GLY A 49 -2.28 5.41 -0.39
C GLY A 49 -3.73 5.67 -0.77
N GLY A 50 -4.57 4.64 -0.64
CA GLY A 50 -5.97 4.74 -1.01
C GLY A 50 -6.76 3.45 -0.82
N GLN A 51 -7.79 3.27 -1.64
CA GLN A 51 -8.63 2.07 -1.70
C GLN A 51 -8.90 1.66 -3.15
N SER A 52 -9.20 0.38 -3.36
CA SER A 52 -9.40 -0.23 -4.69
C SER A 52 -8.16 -0.12 -5.59
N LEU A 53 -6.96 -0.22 -5.00
CA LEU A 53 -5.68 -0.07 -5.69
C LEU A 53 -5.11 -1.40 -6.20
N ARG A 54 -5.74 -2.54 -5.90
CA ARG A 54 -5.20 -3.88 -6.13
C ARG A 54 -4.77 -4.16 -7.59
N ASN A 55 -5.49 -3.62 -8.55
CA ASN A 55 -5.24 -3.89 -9.97
C ASN A 55 -4.74 -2.66 -10.72
N VAL A 56 -4.13 -1.72 -9.99
CA VAL A 56 -3.49 -0.56 -10.61
C VAL A 56 -2.22 -1.04 -11.30
N ASP A 57 -2.11 -0.75 -12.58
CA ASP A 57 -1.01 -1.14 -13.45
C ASP A 57 -0.33 0.05 -14.14
N GLY A 58 -0.92 1.25 -14.02
CA GLY A 58 -0.39 2.45 -14.61
C GLY A 58 -0.47 3.69 -13.74
N VAL A 59 0.34 4.68 -14.11
CA VAL A 59 0.35 6.01 -13.49
C VAL A 59 0.33 7.04 -14.60
N ARG A 60 -0.39 8.11 -14.38
CA ARG A 60 -0.36 9.28 -15.25
C ARG A 60 -0.07 10.54 -14.43
N VAL A 61 0.96 11.25 -14.85
CA VAL A 61 1.26 12.59 -14.33
C VAL A 61 1.04 13.57 -15.48
N SER A 62 0.32 14.67 -15.21
CA SER A 62 0.02 15.68 -16.23
C SER A 62 1.26 16.52 -16.55
N GLY A 63 1.28 17.11 -17.77
CA GLY A 63 2.39 17.91 -18.26
C GLY A 63 3.56 17.09 -18.80
N GLU A 64 4.56 17.77 -19.30
CA GLU A 64 5.76 17.16 -19.90
C GLU A 64 6.90 17.02 -18.88
N GLY A 65 7.84 16.12 -19.17
CA GLY A 65 9.05 15.95 -18.38
C GLY A 65 8.89 15.09 -17.11
N VAL A 66 7.71 14.50 -16.84
CA VAL A 66 7.53 13.59 -15.70
C VAL A 66 7.07 12.23 -16.21
N GLN A 67 7.81 11.19 -15.83
CA GLN A 67 7.45 9.79 -16.10
C GLN A 67 7.25 9.06 -14.79
N ALA A 68 6.27 8.16 -14.73
CA ALA A 68 6.02 7.36 -13.56
C ALA A 68 5.60 5.94 -13.94
N ALA A 69 6.01 4.97 -13.12
CA ALA A 69 5.67 3.57 -13.29
C ALA A 69 5.31 2.93 -11.95
N VAL A 70 4.36 2.00 -11.95
CA VAL A 70 4.03 1.19 -10.77
C VAL A 70 5.16 0.20 -10.50
N VAL A 71 5.66 0.18 -9.27
CA VAL A 71 6.73 -0.72 -8.83
C VAL A 71 6.17 -1.84 -7.96
N GLU A 72 5.26 -1.50 -7.05
CA GLU A 72 4.79 -2.45 -6.05
C GLU A 72 3.37 -2.09 -5.58
N TYR A 73 2.57 -3.13 -5.33
CA TYR A 73 1.31 -3.02 -4.62
C TYR A 73 1.43 -3.63 -3.22
N VAL A 74 1.01 -2.89 -2.21
CA VAL A 74 0.97 -3.32 -0.82
C VAL A 74 -0.50 -3.39 -0.39
N TRP A 75 -0.99 -4.61 -0.19
CA TRP A 75 -2.38 -4.81 0.22
C TRP A 75 -2.58 -4.54 1.70
N ALA A 76 -3.79 -4.18 2.06
CA ALA A 76 -4.19 -4.12 3.47
C ALA A 76 -4.36 -5.54 4.01
N MET A 77 -3.72 -5.85 5.12
CA MET A 77 -3.97 -7.10 5.83
C MET A 77 -5.39 -7.09 6.41
N ASP A 78 -6.08 -8.21 6.29
CA ASP A 78 -7.33 -8.40 6.98
C ASP A 78 -7.13 -8.57 8.51
N ASN A 79 -8.23 -8.59 9.25
CA ASN A 79 -8.17 -8.69 10.71
C ASN A 79 -7.55 -10.01 11.21
N GLN A 80 -7.65 -11.09 10.43
CA GLN A 80 -7.04 -12.37 10.79
C GLN A 80 -5.54 -12.36 10.48
N GLU A 81 -5.15 -11.88 9.30
CA GLU A 81 -3.76 -11.70 8.91
C GLU A 81 -3.01 -10.78 9.88
N LEU A 82 -3.63 -9.68 10.32
CA LEU A 82 -3.08 -8.78 11.32
C LEU A 82 -2.80 -9.49 12.65
N ARG A 83 -3.77 -10.28 13.16
CA ARG A 83 -3.59 -11.02 14.42
C ARG A 83 -2.51 -12.08 14.31
N ASP A 84 -2.48 -12.79 13.20
CA ASP A 84 -1.49 -13.85 12.98
C ASP A 84 -0.09 -13.26 12.79
N THR A 85 0.03 -12.14 12.08
CA THR A 85 1.28 -11.40 11.92
C THR A 85 1.79 -10.83 13.25
N GLU A 86 0.90 -10.25 14.08
CA GLU A 86 1.29 -9.79 15.42
C GLU A 86 1.80 -10.93 16.29
N ARG A 87 1.09 -12.07 16.30
CA ARG A 87 1.50 -13.27 17.04
C ARG A 87 2.84 -13.79 16.53
N PHE A 88 3.03 -13.83 15.23
CA PHE A 88 4.27 -14.22 14.59
C PHE A 88 5.44 -13.33 15.04
N LEU A 89 5.33 -12.02 14.90
CA LEU A 89 6.37 -11.06 15.28
C LEU A 89 6.69 -11.14 16.77
N ARG A 90 5.69 -11.26 17.64
CA ARG A 90 5.90 -11.43 19.07
C ARG A 90 6.71 -12.69 19.40
N ASN A 91 6.37 -13.80 18.78
CA ASN A 91 7.07 -15.05 18.98
C ASN A 91 8.52 -14.97 18.44
N LEU A 92 8.73 -14.35 17.28
CA LEU A 92 10.05 -14.14 16.69
C LEU A 92 10.95 -13.27 17.59
N VAL A 93 10.42 -12.16 18.11
CA VAL A 93 11.13 -11.30 19.09
C VAL A 93 11.54 -12.10 20.31
N MET A 94 10.61 -12.85 20.91
CA MET A 94 10.91 -13.65 22.12
C MET A 94 11.96 -14.71 21.87
N ARG A 95 11.90 -15.44 20.77
CA ARG A 95 12.89 -16.47 20.41
C ARG A 95 14.28 -15.86 20.25
N ARG A 96 14.41 -14.77 19.52
CA ARG A 96 15.71 -14.09 19.32
C ARG A 96 16.27 -13.47 20.60
N TRP A 97 15.41 -12.97 21.50
CA TRP A 97 15.83 -12.52 22.81
C TRP A 97 16.38 -13.68 23.66
N VAL A 98 15.69 -14.80 23.72
CA VAL A 98 16.13 -15.99 24.47
C VAL A 98 17.44 -16.52 23.92
N ALA A 99 17.56 -16.63 22.61
CA ALA A 99 18.80 -17.07 21.96
C ALA A 99 19.99 -16.15 22.29
N ARG A 100 19.77 -14.84 22.28
CA ARG A 100 20.80 -13.85 22.64
C ARG A 100 21.24 -13.96 24.10
N VAL A 101 20.29 -14.18 25.02
CA VAL A 101 20.60 -14.30 26.45
C VAL A 101 21.36 -15.58 26.75
N LYS A 102 21.05 -16.67 26.04
CA LYS A 102 21.70 -17.97 26.23
C LYS A 102 23.02 -18.14 25.45
N ASP A 103 23.42 -17.11 24.68
CA ASP A 103 24.54 -17.18 23.73
C ASP A 103 24.44 -18.36 22.76
N GLU A 104 23.22 -18.82 22.52
CA GLU A 104 22.91 -19.87 21.57
C GLU A 104 22.81 -19.26 20.17
N ALA A 105 23.61 -19.78 19.23
CA ALA A 105 23.42 -19.44 17.82
C ALA A 105 22.04 -19.87 17.40
N THR A 106 21.16 -18.91 17.17
CA THR A 106 19.76 -19.17 16.73
C THR A 106 19.82 -19.93 15.42
N LYS A 107 19.45 -21.22 15.44
CA LYS A 107 19.29 -21.97 14.20
C LYS A 107 18.11 -21.37 13.46
N LYS A 108 18.37 -20.64 12.38
CA LYS A 108 17.32 -20.08 11.48
C LYS A 108 16.29 -21.14 11.03
N THR A 109 16.66 -22.42 11.06
CA THR A 109 15.84 -23.57 10.71
C THR A 109 14.64 -23.80 11.63
N ASP A 110 14.65 -23.27 12.85
CA ASP A 110 13.56 -23.46 13.83
C ASP A 110 12.58 -22.29 13.87
N GLU A 111 12.83 -21.24 13.06
CA GLU A 111 11.90 -20.11 12.96
C GLU A 111 10.75 -20.49 12.00
N PRO A 112 9.50 -20.10 12.33
CA PRO A 112 8.39 -20.30 11.42
C PRO A 112 8.61 -19.49 10.13
N PRO A 113 8.09 -19.95 8.99
CA PRO A 113 8.23 -19.22 7.72
C PRO A 113 7.65 -17.82 7.86
N ILE A 114 8.37 -16.83 7.34
CA ILE A 114 7.92 -15.44 7.32
C ILE A 114 6.75 -15.34 6.34
N PRO A 115 5.59 -14.78 6.74
CA PRO A 115 4.49 -14.55 5.82
C PRO A 115 4.93 -13.66 4.64
N ASP A 116 4.45 -13.99 3.45
CA ASP A 116 4.77 -13.22 2.24
C ASP A 116 3.95 -11.92 2.22
N HIS A 117 4.49 -10.90 2.87
CA HIS A 117 3.91 -9.56 2.86
C HIS A 117 5.03 -8.51 2.79
N PRO A 118 4.87 -7.43 2.00
CA PRO A 118 5.90 -6.40 1.82
C PRO A 118 6.42 -5.78 3.12
N TRP A 119 5.58 -5.62 4.14
CA TRP A 119 5.97 -5.08 5.46
C TRP A 119 6.89 -6.00 6.26
N LEU A 120 6.96 -7.28 5.88
CA LEU A 120 7.71 -8.30 6.61
C LEU A 120 9.04 -8.67 5.91
N ARG A 121 9.40 -7.94 4.87
CA ARG A 121 10.67 -8.13 4.17
C ARG A 121 11.85 -7.77 5.06
N GLY A 122 12.90 -8.55 4.98
CA GLY A 122 14.14 -8.32 5.74
C GLY A 122 14.04 -8.59 7.24
N LEU A 123 12.98 -9.24 7.74
CA LEU A 123 12.85 -9.61 9.15
C LEU A 123 13.96 -10.55 9.61
N ASP A 124 14.48 -11.39 8.72
CA ASP A 124 15.54 -12.36 8.99
C ASP A 124 16.86 -11.71 9.39
N GLU A 125 17.11 -10.47 8.97
CA GLU A 125 18.31 -9.69 9.29
C GLU A 125 18.12 -8.75 10.49
N MET A 126 16.90 -8.59 10.98
CA MET A 126 16.61 -7.64 12.05
C MET A 126 17.02 -8.15 13.43
N SER A 127 17.60 -7.27 14.23
CA SER A 127 17.84 -7.53 15.66
C SER A 127 16.53 -7.61 16.46
N PRO A 128 16.53 -8.26 17.65
CA PRO A 128 15.33 -8.34 18.50
C PRO A 128 14.73 -6.98 18.84
N ASN A 129 15.56 -5.96 19.07
CA ASN A 129 15.10 -4.60 19.35
C ASN A 129 14.36 -4.01 18.14
N ARG A 130 14.97 -4.14 16.95
CA ARG A 130 14.39 -3.63 15.70
C ARG A 130 13.07 -4.31 15.36
N LEU A 131 12.98 -5.62 15.58
CA LEU A 131 11.73 -6.38 15.43
C LEU A 131 10.65 -5.90 16.39
N ASN A 132 11.01 -5.63 17.65
CA ASN A 132 10.06 -5.12 18.62
C ASN A 132 9.57 -3.70 18.30
N GLU A 133 10.45 -2.83 17.81
CA GLU A 133 10.09 -1.50 17.30
C GLU A 133 9.12 -1.61 16.10
N LEU A 134 9.44 -2.47 15.13
CA LEU A 134 8.57 -2.74 14.00
C LEU A 134 7.19 -3.23 14.45
N ARG A 135 7.15 -4.20 15.36
CA ARG A 135 5.89 -4.71 15.93
C ARG A 135 5.07 -3.61 16.58
N THR A 136 5.70 -2.80 17.43
CA THR A 136 5.03 -1.68 18.12
C THR A 136 4.49 -0.65 17.12
N ARG A 137 5.24 -0.37 16.06
CA ARG A 137 4.83 0.56 15.02
C ARG A 137 3.64 0.06 14.20
N LEU A 138 3.65 -1.23 13.83
CA LEU A 138 2.60 -1.83 13.01
C LEU A 138 1.30 -2.08 13.79
N PHE A 139 1.42 -2.42 15.08
CA PHE A 139 0.28 -2.82 15.92
C PHE A 139 0.07 -1.88 17.11
N ASP A 140 0.32 -0.59 16.93
CA ASP A 140 0.02 0.42 17.94
C ASP A 140 -1.50 0.54 18.13
N PRO A 141 -2.05 0.18 19.30
CA PRO A 141 -3.50 0.25 19.54
C PRO A 141 -4.05 1.68 19.47
N LYS A 142 -3.19 2.70 19.50
CA LYS A 142 -3.58 4.10 19.38
C LYS A 142 -3.72 4.53 17.90
N LYS A 143 -3.12 3.78 16.98
CA LYS A 143 -3.23 4.01 15.54
C LYS A 143 -4.41 3.21 15.00
N GLN A 144 -5.56 3.83 14.84
CA GLN A 144 -6.67 3.19 14.13
C GLN A 144 -6.33 3.17 12.63
N PRO A 145 -6.26 1.98 12.00
CA PRO A 145 -6.06 1.92 10.57
C PRO A 145 -7.24 2.56 9.85
N ASN A 146 -6.95 3.54 9.00
CA ASN A 146 -7.97 4.11 8.14
C ASN A 146 -8.17 3.19 6.93
N ALA A 147 -9.32 2.53 6.86
CA ALA A 147 -9.64 1.62 5.75
C ALA A 147 -9.60 2.29 4.37
N GLN A 148 -9.82 3.62 4.31
CA GLN A 148 -9.73 4.39 3.07
C GLN A 148 -8.30 4.62 2.58
N LEU A 149 -7.29 4.38 3.42
CA LEU A 149 -5.87 4.58 3.12
C LEU A 149 -5.06 3.29 3.36
N ALA A 150 -5.73 2.15 3.48
CA ALA A 150 -5.11 0.91 3.91
C ALA A 150 -4.31 0.22 2.80
N GLU A 151 -4.73 0.39 1.55
CA GLU A 151 -3.99 -0.10 0.39
C GLU A 151 -2.97 0.94 -0.07
N LYS A 152 -1.83 0.47 -0.57
CA LYS A 152 -0.76 1.33 -1.05
C LYS A 152 -0.21 0.83 -2.37
N VAL A 153 0.17 1.77 -3.22
CA VAL A 153 0.95 1.52 -4.43
C VAL A 153 2.23 2.33 -4.33
N VAL A 154 3.36 1.68 -4.54
CA VAL A 154 4.65 2.34 -4.67
C VAL A 154 4.88 2.58 -6.15
N ILE A 155 5.12 3.82 -6.51
CA ILE A 155 5.47 4.22 -7.87
C ILE A 155 6.90 4.77 -7.89
N GLU A 156 7.60 4.57 -8.99
CA GLU A 156 8.86 5.23 -9.27
C GLU A 156 8.59 6.38 -10.21
N VAL A 157 9.03 7.57 -9.82
CA VAL A 157 8.82 8.81 -10.57
C VAL A 157 10.18 9.35 -10.99
N THR A 158 10.30 9.66 -12.30
CA THR A 158 11.46 10.32 -12.88
C THR A 158 11.04 11.69 -13.40
N VAL A 159 11.68 12.72 -12.87
CA VAL A 159 11.48 14.11 -13.28
C VAL A 159 12.67 14.51 -14.16
N ALA A 160 12.41 14.91 -15.38
CA ALA A 160 13.45 15.38 -16.30
C ALA A 160 14.08 16.68 -15.78
N ALA A 161 15.35 16.91 -16.12
CA ALA A 161 16.07 18.10 -15.69
C ALA A 161 15.49 19.41 -16.26
N ASP A 162 14.78 19.33 -17.38
CA ASP A 162 14.11 20.40 -18.07
C ASP A 162 12.60 20.45 -17.86
N ALA A 163 12.07 19.59 -16.98
CA ALA A 163 10.64 19.61 -16.64
C ALA A 163 10.25 20.96 -16.05
N THR A 164 9.23 21.61 -16.59
CA THR A 164 8.78 22.91 -16.06
C THR A 164 8.32 22.79 -14.61
N PRO A 165 8.81 23.60 -13.66
CA PRO A 165 8.34 23.60 -12.29
C PRO A 165 6.86 23.95 -12.18
N GLY A 166 6.19 23.42 -11.14
CA GLY A 166 4.79 23.69 -10.85
C GLY A 166 3.96 22.46 -10.54
N ASP A 167 2.68 22.68 -10.33
CA ASP A 167 1.73 21.65 -9.94
C ASP A 167 1.36 20.74 -11.12
N ARG A 168 1.23 19.47 -10.83
CA ARG A 168 0.81 18.42 -11.74
C ARG A 168 -0.35 17.63 -11.13
N GLU A 169 -1.15 16.99 -11.97
CA GLU A 169 -2.10 15.99 -11.53
C GLU A 169 -1.48 14.60 -11.64
N LEU A 170 -1.40 13.89 -10.52
CA LEU A 170 -1.06 12.48 -10.48
C LEU A 170 -2.34 11.66 -10.37
N ARG A 171 -2.49 10.66 -11.24
CA ARG A 171 -3.60 9.70 -11.22
C ARG A 171 -3.07 8.28 -11.41
N LEU A 172 -3.68 7.35 -10.71
CA LEU A 172 -3.45 5.93 -10.94
C LEU A 172 -4.43 5.41 -12.01
N LEU A 173 -3.97 4.47 -12.81
CA LEU A 173 -4.77 3.81 -13.85
C LEU A 173 -4.96 2.34 -13.46
N GLY A 174 -6.19 1.88 -13.48
CA GLY A 174 -6.58 0.49 -13.29
C GLY A 174 -7.64 0.06 -14.30
N PRO A 175 -8.09 -1.20 -14.27
CA PRO A 175 -9.08 -1.75 -15.20
C PRO A 175 -10.41 -1.00 -15.22
N SER A 176 -10.77 -0.36 -14.12
CA SER A 176 -12.01 0.44 -13.96
C SER A 176 -11.83 1.91 -14.29
N GLY A 177 -10.67 2.32 -14.79
CA GLY A 177 -10.37 3.69 -15.19
C GLY A 177 -9.36 4.41 -14.31
N LEU A 178 -9.35 5.73 -14.42
CA LEU A 178 -8.46 6.62 -13.67
C LEU A 178 -8.99 6.89 -12.27
N SER A 179 -8.06 7.06 -11.32
CA SER A 179 -8.38 7.56 -9.98
C SER A 179 -8.78 9.04 -9.99
N ASN A 180 -9.28 9.54 -8.86
CA ASN A 180 -9.28 10.97 -8.57
C ASN A 180 -7.85 11.53 -8.67
N PRO A 181 -7.69 12.86 -8.97
CA PRO A 181 -6.38 13.49 -9.04
C PRO A 181 -5.79 13.71 -7.65
N LEU A 182 -4.46 13.62 -7.57
CA LEU A 182 -3.65 14.16 -6.47
C LEU A 182 -2.76 15.26 -7.04
N CYS A 183 -2.51 16.30 -6.24
CA CYS A 183 -1.49 17.30 -6.55
C CYS A 183 -0.12 16.67 -6.39
N PHE A 184 0.73 16.85 -7.40
CA PHE A 184 2.13 16.45 -7.41
C PHE A 184 2.96 17.62 -7.89
N GLN A 185 3.95 18.04 -7.11
CA GLN A 185 4.71 19.25 -7.38
C GLN A 185 6.09 18.95 -7.99
N VAL A 186 6.43 19.60 -9.08
CA VAL A 186 7.78 19.61 -9.62
C VAL A 186 8.48 20.87 -9.13
N GLY A 187 9.58 20.70 -8.42
CA GLY A 187 10.36 21.79 -7.83
C GLY A 187 11.80 21.84 -8.35
N GLU A 188 12.46 22.97 -8.15
CA GLU A 188 13.90 23.17 -8.43
C GLU A 188 14.75 22.77 -7.22
N LEU A 189 14.18 22.83 -6.02
CA LEU A 189 14.87 22.53 -4.77
C LEU A 189 14.76 21.05 -4.39
N PRO A 190 15.77 20.50 -3.69
CA PRO A 190 15.70 19.14 -3.18
C PRO A 190 14.60 19.00 -2.15
N GLU A 191 13.76 17.98 -2.29
CA GLU A 191 12.77 17.58 -1.30
C GLU A 191 13.46 16.91 -0.11
N ALA A 192 13.22 17.43 1.09
CA ALA A 192 13.63 16.79 2.33
C ALA A 192 12.45 15.97 2.88
N CYS A 193 12.51 14.66 2.71
CA CYS A 193 11.57 13.77 3.39
C CYS A 193 11.99 13.65 4.85
N GLU A 194 11.16 14.11 5.77
CA GLU A 194 11.35 13.81 7.19
C GLU A 194 11.28 12.30 7.39
N GLN A 195 12.41 11.72 7.78
CA GLN A 195 12.39 10.39 8.34
C GLN A 195 11.83 10.51 9.76
N GLU A 196 10.59 10.05 9.97
CA GLU A 196 10.11 9.85 11.34
C GLU A 196 11.10 8.93 12.04
N PHE A 197 11.94 9.50 12.87
CA PHE A 197 12.78 8.71 13.76
C PHE A 197 11.86 7.87 14.62
N ALA A 198 11.90 6.56 14.43
CA ALA A 198 11.24 5.62 15.33
C ALA A 198 11.79 5.93 16.73
N GLY A 199 10.98 6.61 17.56
CA GLY A 199 11.23 7.16 18.88
C GLY A 199 12.44 6.59 19.60
N GLY A 200 13.59 7.18 19.37
CA GLY A 200 14.76 7.03 20.20
C GLY A 200 14.88 8.32 20.99
N ALA A 201 14.99 8.21 22.31
CA ALA A 201 15.18 9.30 23.22
C ALA A 201 16.20 10.29 22.64
N ALA A 202 15.73 11.47 22.24
CA ALA A 202 16.60 12.59 21.97
C ALA A 202 17.40 12.86 23.23
N GLY A 203 18.70 12.64 23.15
CA GLY A 203 19.60 12.97 24.23
C GLY A 203 19.40 14.44 24.60
N ARG A 204 19.08 14.66 25.87
CA ARG A 204 19.27 15.97 26.48
C ARG A 204 20.77 16.24 26.46
N VAL A 205 21.12 17.30 25.81
CA VAL A 205 22.32 18.11 26.14
C VAL A 205 21.82 19.34 26.84
#